data_28f046df67d7c1f6f966f26b5fd76fb1
#
_entry.id   28f046df67d7c1f6f966f26b5fd76fb1
#
_cell.length_a   1.000
_cell.length_b   1.000
_cell.length_c   1.000
_cell.angle_alpha   90.00
_cell.angle_beta   90.00
_cell.angle_gamma   90.00
#
_symmetry.space_group_name_H-M   'P 1'
#
loop_
_entity.id
_entity.type
_entity.pdbx_description
1 polymer ?
#
loop_
_entity_poly.entity_id
_entity_poly.type
_entity_poly.pdbx_seq_one_letter_code
_entity_poly.pdbx_strand_id
1 'polypeptide(L)'
;MKKSLKKVLCGLMGGLMVAVTVPAALPEAAYVTEVQATARVATPKLVSAKASGKSKIVFKWKAVKGASGYTVFRKEKGGKWKNVAEVKGAKKTAFSDTKVITGTQYTYSVKAFKNTKGKKTFSSYNKKGVTTIAGLYTLKLNSSRITLNPGKSYTLKVNGTKLTPAWRSSNSKIVTVNKKGRITAKKAGTAKITARLGGKKFVCTVTVKKASAAANKLAKNYAKVRNYINKNGRYSEDGSKYIEASIDAD
;
A
#
# COMPACT_ATOMS: atom_id res chain seq x y z
N MET A 1 -17.41 -59.64 29.89
CA MET A 1 -16.01 -59.64 29.41
C MET A 1 -15.73 -58.36 28.70
N LYS A 2 -14.95 -57.45 29.33
CA LYS A 2 -14.55 -56.15 28.74
C LYS A 2 -13.37 -56.40 27.78
N LYS A 3 -13.59 -56.19 26.47
CA LYS A 3 -12.50 -56.28 25.47
C LYS A 3 -11.66 -55.01 25.54
N SER A 4 -10.38 -55.17 25.86
CA SER A 4 -9.39 -54.09 25.94
C SER A 4 -9.04 -53.56 24.53
N LEU A 5 -9.21 -52.26 24.28
CA LEU A 5 -8.77 -51.60 23.07
C LEU A 5 -7.30 -51.17 23.24
N LYS A 6 -6.39 -51.71 22.46
CA LYS A 6 -5.00 -51.21 22.37
C LYS A 6 -4.94 -50.03 21.43
N LYS A 7 -4.55 -48.88 21.94
CA LYS A 7 -4.22 -47.68 21.14
C LYS A 7 -2.80 -47.82 20.65
N VAL A 8 -2.59 -47.85 19.37
CA VAL A 8 -1.26 -47.72 18.77
C VAL A 8 -1.04 -46.24 18.39
N LEU A 9 -0.13 -45.61 19.09
CA LEU A 9 0.26 -44.24 18.83
C LEU A 9 1.35 -44.22 17.77
N CYS A 10 1.04 -43.82 16.54
CA CYS A 10 2.03 -43.64 15.50
C CYS A 10 2.55 -42.20 15.53
N GLY A 11 3.86 -42.05 15.66
CA GLY A 11 4.54 -40.81 15.97
C GLY A 11 4.34 -39.65 15.01
N LEU A 12 4.54 -38.47 15.57
CA LEU A 12 4.44 -37.17 14.95
C LEU A 12 5.39 -36.99 13.76
N MET A 13 4.83 -36.78 12.57
CA MET A 13 5.45 -35.92 11.56
C MET A 13 4.37 -35.08 10.87
N GLY A 14 4.27 -33.82 11.28
CA GLY A 14 3.52 -32.82 10.53
C GLY A 14 2.00 -32.77 10.73
N GLY A 15 1.53 -32.62 11.93
CA GLY A 15 0.28 -31.88 12.20
C GLY A 15 -1.07 -32.51 11.89
N LEU A 16 -1.22 -33.88 11.85
CA LEU A 16 -2.52 -34.50 11.89
C LEU A 16 -2.44 -35.85 12.65
N MET A 17 -3.00 -35.89 13.86
CA MET A 17 -3.25 -37.18 14.54
C MET A 17 -4.46 -37.85 13.90
N VAL A 18 -4.25 -38.99 13.27
CA VAL A 18 -5.32 -39.93 12.92
C VAL A 18 -5.28 -41.08 13.92
N ALA A 19 -6.24 -41.12 14.81
CA ALA A 19 -6.44 -42.29 15.68
C ALA A 19 -7.21 -43.35 14.92
N VAL A 20 -6.56 -44.47 14.62
CA VAL A 20 -7.21 -45.66 14.06
C VAL A 20 -7.48 -46.66 15.20
N THR A 21 -8.73 -46.95 15.47
CA THR A 21 -9.13 -48.02 16.38
C THR A 21 -9.24 -49.34 15.63
N VAL A 22 -8.46 -50.36 16.06
CA VAL A 22 -8.43 -51.67 15.43
C VAL A 22 -9.14 -52.66 16.35
N PRO A 23 -10.10 -53.46 15.86
CA PRO A 23 -10.72 -54.54 16.63
C PRO A 23 -9.75 -55.70 16.86
N ALA A 24 -9.79 -56.28 18.10
CA ALA A 24 -8.81 -57.21 18.64
C ALA A 24 -8.81 -58.66 18.05
N ALA A 25 -9.30 -58.89 16.84
CA ALA A 25 -9.57 -60.25 16.37
C ALA A 25 -9.03 -60.58 14.95
N LEU A 26 -7.96 -59.92 14.50
CA LEU A 26 -7.34 -60.25 13.21
C LEU A 26 -5.87 -60.65 13.36
N PRO A 27 -5.33 -61.60 12.60
CA PRO A 27 -3.95 -62.07 12.72
C PRO A 27 -2.96 -60.96 12.35
N GLU A 28 -1.84 -60.92 13.05
CA GLU A 28 -0.81 -59.88 13.04
C GLU A 28 -0.19 -59.57 11.64
N ALA A 29 -0.36 -60.50 10.70
CA ALA A 29 0.14 -60.37 9.32
C ALA A 29 -0.72 -59.52 8.38
N ALA A 30 -1.88 -59.05 8.81
CA ALA A 30 -2.81 -58.29 7.94
C ALA A 30 -2.74 -56.77 8.13
N TYR A 31 -1.83 -56.25 8.95
CA TYR A 31 -1.79 -54.80 9.33
C TYR A 31 -0.62 -54.03 8.78
N VAL A 32 -0.14 -54.33 7.60
CA VAL A 32 0.71 -53.40 6.89
C VAL A 32 -0.08 -52.75 5.77
N THR A 33 -1.19 -52.11 6.10
CA THR A 33 -1.61 -50.98 5.28
C THR A 33 -0.68 -49.80 5.66
N GLU A 34 0.40 -49.67 4.92
CA GLU A 34 1.17 -48.40 4.86
C GLU A 34 0.17 -47.29 4.59
N VAL A 35 -0.30 -46.62 5.64
CA VAL A 35 -0.90 -45.32 5.48
C VAL A 35 0.24 -44.45 5.02
N GLN A 36 0.51 -44.44 3.72
CA GLN A 36 1.40 -43.43 3.12
C GLN A 36 0.81 -42.06 3.46
N ALA A 37 1.33 -41.46 4.49
CA ALA A 37 1.08 -40.08 4.75
C ALA A 37 1.44 -39.34 3.46
N THR A 38 0.43 -38.94 2.70
CA THR A 38 0.64 -38.15 1.47
C THR A 38 1.37 -36.88 1.90
N ALA A 39 2.70 -36.88 1.68
CA ALA A 39 3.57 -35.82 2.10
C ALA A 39 3.01 -34.46 1.57
N ARG A 40 2.48 -33.66 2.48
CA ARG A 40 1.89 -32.38 2.14
C ARG A 40 2.95 -31.52 1.45
N VAL A 41 2.63 -30.98 0.29
CA VAL A 41 3.49 -30.06 -0.41
C VAL A 41 3.68 -28.80 0.45
N ALA A 42 4.93 -28.46 0.76
CA ALA A 42 5.23 -27.31 1.61
C ALA A 42 4.84 -25.97 0.94
N THR A 43 4.41 -25.00 1.74
CA THR A 43 4.08 -23.66 1.24
C THR A 43 5.35 -22.91 0.82
N PRO A 44 5.42 -22.36 -0.41
CA PRO A 44 6.60 -21.61 -0.85
C PRO A 44 6.85 -20.38 0.00
N LYS A 45 8.12 -20.13 0.37
CA LYS A 45 8.55 -18.91 1.04
C LYS A 45 8.67 -17.80 -0.01
N LEU A 46 7.88 -16.73 0.15
CA LEU A 46 7.91 -15.57 -0.74
C LEU A 46 9.21 -14.77 -0.53
N VAL A 47 9.81 -14.28 -1.62
CA VAL A 47 11.05 -13.50 -1.58
C VAL A 47 10.78 -12.05 -1.91
N SER A 48 10.24 -11.74 -3.08
CA SER A 48 10.00 -10.37 -3.51
C SER A 48 9.01 -10.27 -4.67
N ALA A 49 8.35 -9.12 -4.78
CA ALA A 49 7.71 -8.66 -6.02
C ALA A 49 8.25 -7.27 -6.31
N LYS A 50 8.92 -7.10 -7.46
CA LYS A 50 9.57 -5.83 -7.84
C LYS A 50 9.10 -5.39 -9.21
N ALA A 51 8.74 -4.09 -9.33
CA ALA A 51 8.47 -3.49 -10.62
C ALA A 51 9.77 -3.45 -11.46
N SER A 52 9.64 -3.83 -12.74
CA SER A 52 10.72 -3.80 -13.74
C SER A 52 10.20 -3.09 -14.97
N GLY A 53 10.59 -1.82 -15.17
CA GLY A 53 10.03 -0.98 -16.23
C GLY A 53 8.61 -0.48 -15.94
N LYS A 54 7.88 -0.08 -16.99
CA LYS A 54 6.55 0.54 -16.87
C LYS A 54 5.46 -0.48 -16.50
N SER A 55 5.39 -1.61 -17.20
CA SER A 55 4.29 -2.58 -17.13
C SER A 55 4.76 -4.01 -16.90
N LYS A 56 5.80 -4.20 -16.08
CA LYS A 56 6.34 -5.52 -15.74
C LYS A 56 6.60 -5.60 -14.25
N ILE A 57 6.22 -6.71 -13.62
CA ILE A 57 6.56 -7.06 -12.25
C ILE A 57 7.26 -8.42 -12.26
N VAL A 58 8.39 -8.53 -11.57
CA VAL A 58 9.07 -9.79 -11.35
C VAL A 58 8.79 -10.24 -9.92
N PHE A 59 8.09 -11.37 -9.79
CA PHE A 59 7.77 -12.03 -8.54
C PHE A 59 8.67 -13.23 -8.32
N LYS A 60 9.25 -13.39 -7.12
CA LYS A 60 10.19 -14.46 -6.77
C LYS A 60 9.79 -15.14 -5.46
N TRP A 61 10.07 -16.44 -5.38
CA TRP A 61 9.87 -17.31 -4.19
C TRP A 61 11.02 -18.28 -4.04
N LYS A 62 11.06 -19.05 -2.93
CA LYS A 62 12.05 -20.11 -2.75
C LYS A 62 11.49 -21.44 -3.29
N ALA A 63 12.38 -22.25 -3.86
CA ALA A 63 12.03 -23.60 -4.32
C ALA A 63 11.48 -24.45 -3.18
N VAL A 64 10.54 -25.33 -3.51
CA VAL A 64 9.98 -26.33 -2.60
C VAL A 64 10.45 -27.72 -3.03
N LYS A 65 11.08 -28.44 -2.10
CA LYS A 65 11.53 -29.83 -2.36
C LYS A 65 10.37 -30.72 -2.74
N GLY A 66 10.51 -31.49 -3.81
CA GLY A 66 9.48 -32.40 -4.31
C GLY A 66 8.31 -31.75 -5.03
N ALA A 67 8.31 -30.43 -5.25
CA ALA A 67 7.32 -29.78 -6.11
C ALA A 67 7.55 -30.14 -7.59
N SER A 68 6.45 -30.25 -8.35
CA SER A 68 6.48 -30.36 -9.82
C SER A 68 6.37 -29.00 -10.50
N GLY A 69 5.89 -28.00 -9.76
CA GLY A 69 5.71 -26.63 -10.25
C GLY A 69 4.94 -25.76 -9.27
N TYR A 70 4.52 -24.60 -9.76
CA TYR A 70 3.91 -23.55 -8.96
C TYR A 70 2.73 -22.92 -9.67
N THR A 71 1.69 -22.54 -8.91
CA THR A 71 0.58 -21.72 -9.39
C THR A 71 0.67 -20.34 -8.76
N VAL A 72 0.81 -19.32 -9.59
CA VAL A 72 0.95 -17.93 -9.16
C VAL A 72 -0.40 -17.24 -9.10
N PHE A 73 -0.63 -16.56 -8.01
CA PHE A 73 -1.83 -15.77 -7.76
C PHE A 73 -1.48 -14.29 -7.65
N ARG A 74 -2.38 -13.46 -8.16
CA ARG A 74 -2.31 -12.00 -8.08
C ARG A 74 -3.65 -11.43 -7.65
N LYS A 75 -3.61 -10.35 -6.89
CA LYS A 75 -4.77 -9.47 -6.63
C LYS A 75 -4.37 -8.01 -6.70
N GLU A 76 -5.30 -7.18 -7.09
CA GLU A 76 -5.21 -5.72 -6.93
C GLU A 76 -5.57 -5.32 -5.49
N LYS A 77 -5.26 -4.07 -5.11
CA LYS A 77 -5.66 -3.53 -3.80
C LYS A 77 -7.18 -3.60 -3.65
N GLY A 78 -7.65 -4.27 -2.59
CA GLY A 78 -9.08 -4.49 -2.34
C GLY A 78 -9.74 -5.60 -3.17
N GLY A 79 -9.01 -6.20 -4.13
CA GLY A 79 -9.55 -7.24 -5.02
C GLY A 79 -9.37 -8.67 -4.47
N LYS A 80 -9.98 -9.62 -5.18
CA LYS A 80 -9.87 -11.06 -4.92
C LYS A 80 -8.62 -11.66 -5.59
N TRP A 81 -8.12 -12.78 -5.05
CA TRP A 81 -7.03 -13.54 -5.64
C TRP A 81 -7.46 -14.17 -6.97
N LYS A 82 -6.66 -13.95 -8.02
CA LYS A 82 -6.82 -14.56 -9.35
C LYS A 82 -5.59 -15.39 -9.67
N ASN A 83 -5.78 -16.59 -10.24
CA ASN A 83 -4.69 -17.35 -10.84
C ASN A 83 -4.21 -16.60 -12.09
N VAL A 84 -2.92 -16.34 -12.20
CA VAL A 84 -2.34 -15.58 -13.33
C VAL A 84 -1.29 -16.36 -14.12
N ALA A 85 -0.75 -17.45 -13.52
CA ALA A 85 0.19 -18.32 -14.23
C ALA A 85 0.37 -19.66 -13.52
N GLU A 86 0.73 -20.66 -14.32
CA GLU A 86 1.34 -21.90 -13.87
C GLU A 86 2.79 -21.97 -14.35
N VAL A 87 3.71 -22.20 -13.43
CA VAL A 87 5.14 -22.32 -13.68
C VAL A 87 5.57 -23.75 -13.48
N LYS A 88 5.80 -24.49 -14.57
CA LYS A 88 6.25 -25.89 -14.54
C LYS A 88 7.74 -25.97 -14.18
N GLY A 89 8.09 -26.91 -13.29
CA GLY A 89 9.46 -27.18 -12.86
C GLY A 89 9.79 -26.63 -11.46
N ALA A 90 10.29 -27.52 -10.58
CA ALA A 90 10.58 -27.24 -9.18
C ALA A 90 11.63 -26.13 -8.98
N LYS A 91 12.60 -26.02 -9.89
CA LYS A 91 13.67 -25.03 -9.83
C LYS A 91 13.28 -23.63 -10.38
N LYS A 92 12.16 -23.52 -11.09
CA LYS A 92 11.68 -22.23 -11.62
C LYS A 92 10.96 -21.46 -10.52
N THR A 93 11.61 -20.49 -9.92
CA THR A 93 11.18 -19.76 -8.73
C THR A 93 10.91 -18.27 -8.98
N ALA A 94 10.64 -17.92 -10.22
CA ALA A 94 10.30 -16.57 -10.63
C ALA A 94 9.19 -16.57 -11.70
N PHE A 95 8.38 -15.51 -11.67
CA PHE A 95 7.37 -15.21 -12.66
C PHE A 95 7.46 -13.74 -13.07
N SER A 96 7.45 -13.48 -14.38
CA SER A 96 7.41 -12.14 -14.95
C SER A 96 6.00 -11.82 -15.39
N ASP A 97 5.31 -10.97 -14.65
CA ASP A 97 3.98 -10.50 -14.99
C ASP A 97 4.06 -9.25 -15.86
N THR A 98 3.67 -9.37 -17.12
CA THR A 98 3.59 -8.27 -18.08
C THR A 98 2.16 -7.74 -18.28
N LYS A 99 1.17 -8.41 -17.68
CA LYS A 99 -0.24 -8.01 -17.74
C LYS A 99 -0.61 -7.15 -16.53
N VAL A 100 0.17 -6.07 -16.30
CA VAL A 100 -0.01 -5.15 -15.18
C VAL A 100 -0.13 -3.71 -15.68
N ILE A 101 -0.97 -2.92 -15.00
CA ILE A 101 -1.23 -1.51 -15.32
C ILE A 101 -0.31 -0.65 -14.46
N THR A 102 0.45 0.25 -15.08
CA THR A 102 1.31 1.23 -14.40
C THR A 102 0.53 2.00 -13.33
N GLY A 103 1.14 2.17 -12.16
CA GLY A 103 0.53 2.90 -11.04
C GLY A 103 -0.47 2.08 -10.21
N THR A 104 -0.78 0.85 -10.61
CA THR A 104 -1.67 -0.05 -9.87
C THR A 104 -0.88 -0.89 -8.87
N GLN A 105 -1.44 -1.06 -7.67
CA GLN A 105 -0.86 -1.90 -6.62
C GLN A 105 -1.33 -3.35 -6.78
N TYR A 106 -0.37 -4.26 -6.88
CA TYR A 106 -0.60 -5.70 -6.96
C TYR A 106 0.02 -6.42 -5.77
N THR A 107 -0.64 -7.46 -5.31
CA THR A 107 -0.13 -8.41 -4.31
C THR A 107 -0.05 -9.78 -4.94
N TYR A 108 1.08 -10.46 -4.74
CA TYR A 108 1.37 -11.78 -5.29
C TYR A 108 1.48 -12.81 -4.20
N SER A 109 1.04 -14.03 -4.52
CA SER A 109 1.28 -15.22 -3.74
C SER A 109 1.42 -16.43 -4.67
N VAL A 110 1.84 -17.56 -4.12
CA VAL A 110 2.12 -18.78 -4.90
C VAL A 110 1.80 -20.02 -4.09
N LYS A 111 1.25 -21.04 -4.77
CA LYS A 111 1.15 -22.42 -4.28
C LYS A 111 2.15 -23.29 -5.02
N ALA A 112 2.81 -24.18 -4.32
CA ALA A 112 3.50 -25.30 -4.96
C ALA A 112 2.50 -26.41 -5.25
N PHE A 113 2.75 -27.19 -6.29
CA PHE A 113 2.02 -28.41 -6.54
C PHE A 113 2.97 -29.58 -6.85
N LYS A 114 2.56 -30.78 -6.45
CA LYS A 114 3.15 -32.06 -6.86
C LYS A 114 2.18 -32.72 -7.81
N ASN A 115 2.68 -33.17 -8.94
CA ASN A 115 1.90 -33.99 -9.89
C ASN A 115 2.29 -35.46 -9.73
N THR A 116 1.34 -36.30 -9.34
CA THR A 116 1.54 -37.73 -9.20
C THR A 116 0.48 -38.43 -10.05
N LYS A 117 0.92 -39.15 -11.09
CA LYS A 117 0.04 -39.84 -12.02
C LYS A 117 -1.12 -38.99 -12.55
N GLY A 118 -0.81 -37.77 -12.99
CA GLY A 118 -1.81 -36.80 -13.53
C GLY A 118 -2.60 -36.02 -12.47
N LYS A 119 -2.60 -36.43 -11.20
CA LYS A 119 -3.29 -35.71 -10.11
C LYS A 119 -2.39 -34.68 -9.46
N LYS A 120 -2.86 -33.43 -9.41
CA LYS A 120 -2.14 -32.31 -8.73
C LYS A 120 -2.58 -32.20 -7.27
N THR A 121 -1.61 -32.24 -6.36
CA THR A 121 -1.78 -31.90 -4.94
C THR A 121 -1.12 -30.56 -4.68
N PHE A 122 -1.86 -29.63 -4.07
CA PHE A 122 -1.39 -28.25 -3.86
C PHE A 122 -0.99 -27.99 -2.41
N SER A 123 0.01 -27.14 -2.22
CA SER A 123 0.31 -26.55 -0.93
C SER A 123 -0.73 -25.49 -0.55
N SER A 124 -0.70 -25.05 0.71
CA SER A 124 -1.26 -23.75 1.09
C SER A 124 -0.51 -22.61 0.42
N TYR A 125 -1.00 -21.37 0.56
CA TYR A 125 -0.33 -20.16 0.08
C TYR A 125 -0.31 -19.10 1.18
N ASN A 126 0.64 -18.18 1.08
CA ASN A 126 0.74 -17.06 2.00
C ASN A 126 -0.37 -16.04 1.72
N LYS A 127 -1.39 -15.96 2.60
CA LYS A 127 -2.56 -15.08 2.43
C LYS A 127 -2.19 -13.59 2.43
N LYS A 128 -1.12 -13.18 3.14
CA LYS A 128 -0.60 -11.80 3.16
C LYS A 128 -0.01 -11.42 1.81
N GLY A 129 0.77 -12.32 1.21
CA GLY A 129 1.46 -12.09 -0.06
C GLY A 129 2.57 -11.04 0.00
N VAL A 130 3.14 -10.72 -1.16
CA VAL A 130 4.13 -9.65 -1.34
C VAL A 130 3.57 -8.60 -2.28
N THR A 131 3.62 -7.34 -1.87
CA THR A 131 2.96 -6.23 -2.56
C THR A 131 3.97 -5.32 -3.25
N THR A 132 3.62 -4.84 -4.44
CA THR A 132 4.37 -3.82 -5.19
C THR A 132 3.42 -2.97 -6.05
N ILE A 133 3.93 -1.85 -6.58
CA ILE A 133 3.22 -0.99 -7.54
C ILE A 133 3.89 -1.13 -8.90
N ALA A 134 3.12 -1.48 -9.94
CA ALA A 134 3.61 -1.57 -11.30
C ALA A 134 4.13 -0.20 -11.76
N GLY A 135 5.30 -0.17 -12.41
CA GLY A 135 5.91 1.05 -12.92
C GLY A 135 6.26 2.08 -11.84
N LEU A 136 6.42 1.70 -10.57
CA LEU A 136 6.68 2.61 -9.45
C LEU A 136 7.81 3.61 -9.74
N TYR A 137 8.88 3.17 -10.40
CA TYR A 137 10.04 4.01 -10.69
C TYR A 137 9.82 5.02 -11.82
N THR A 138 8.78 4.86 -12.63
CA THR A 138 8.40 5.78 -13.71
C THR A 138 7.45 6.88 -13.24
N LEU A 139 6.85 6.74 -12.05
CA LEU A 139 5.96 7.75 -11.49
C LEU A 139 6.74 9.00 -11.09
N LYS A 140 6.14 10.18 -11.31
CA LYS A 140 6.73 11.49 -11.01
C LYS A 140 5.70 12.40 -10.34
N LEU A 141 6.18 13.40 -9.58
CA LEU A 141 5.33 14.52 -9.17
C LEU A 141 5.00 15.40 -10.37
N ASN A 142 3.84 16.06 -10.33
CA ASN A 142 3.46 17.10 -11.29
C ASN A 142 4.35 18.34 -11.18
N SER A 143 5.05 18.54 -10.05
CA SER A 143 6.06 19.60 -9.91
C SER A 143 7.13 19.19 -8.89
N SER A 144 8.41 19.51 -9.18
CA SER A 144 9.54 19.30 -8.27
C SER A 144 9.95 20.58 -7.53
N ARG A 145 9.54 21.75 -8.04
CA ARG A 145 9.75 23.07 -7.43
C ARG A 145 8.52 23.94 -7.59
N ILE A 146 8.16 24.68 -6.57
CA ILE A 146 7.00 25.57 -6.55
C ILE A 146 7.37 26.82 -5.78
N THR A 147 6.98 27.99 -6.30
CA THR A 147 7.06 29.26 -5.58
C THR A 147 5.65 29.77 -5.35
N LEU A 148 5.32 30.10 -4.10
CA LEU A 148 4.02 30.60 -3.69
C LEU A 148 4.15 31.90 -2.91
N ASN A 149 3.13 32.74 -2.99
CA ASN A 149 2.95 33.84 -2.03
C ASN A 149 2.28 33.29 -0.75
N PRO A 150 2.47 33.91 0.42
CA PRO A 150 1.75 33.55 1.64
C PRO A 150 0.24 33.48 1.42
N GLY A 151 -0.45 32.52 2.04
CA GLY A 151 -1.88 32.27 1.90
C GLY A 151 -2.29 31.49 0.62
N LYS A 152 -1.43 31.39 -0.38
CA LYS A 152 -1.75 30.65 -1.61
C LYS A 152 -1.55 29.15 -1.45
N SER A 153 -2.32 28.39 -2.23
CA SER A 153 -2.30 26.93 -2.22
C SER A 153 -2.00 26.38 -3.60
N TYR A 154 -1.46 25.14 -3.63
CA TYR A 154 -1.24 24.36 -4.84
C TYR A 154 -1.51 22.88 -4.55
N THR A 155 -1.93 22.11 -5.54
CA THR A 155 -2.14 20.66 -5.35
C THR A 155 -1.06 19.87 -6.05
N LEU A 156 -0.23 19.22 -5.25
CA LEU A 156 0.75 18.23 -5.69
C LEU A 156 0.06 16.90 -5.97
N LYS A 157 0.46 16.23 -7.07
CA LYS A 157 -0.03 14.91 -7.46
C LYS A 157 1.14 14.04 -7.91
N VAL A 158 1.06 12.74 -7.62
CA VAL A 158 1.93 11.75 -8.25
C VAL A 158 1.25 11.28 -9.53
N ASN A 159 1.78 11.67 -10.68
CA ASN A 159 1.23 11.33 -11.98
C ASN A 159 1.42 9.84 -12.29
N GLY A 160 0.48 9.25 -13.04
CA GLY A 160 0.51 7.86 -13.47
C GLY A 160 -0.04 6.85 -12.44
N THR A 161 -0.70 7.33 -11.37
CA THR A 161 -1.37 6.45 -10.40
C THR A 161 -2.62 7.10 -9.82
N LYS A 162 -3.61 6.27 -9.46
CA LYS A 162 -4.79 6.66 -8.66
C LYS A 162 -4.59 6.43 -7.16
N LEU A 163 -3.45 5.85 -6.76
CA LEU A 163 -3.14 5.59 -5.35
C LEU A 163 -2.82 6.91 -4.64
N THR A 164 -3.25 7.03 -3.40
CA THR A 164 -3.00 8.19 -2.56
C THR A 164 -1.66 8.03 -1.85
N PRO A 165 -0.68 8.94 -2.08
CA PRO A 165 0.58 8.94 -1.34
C PRO A 165 0.39 9.38 0.13
N ALA A 166 1.32 8.99 0.99
CA ALA A 166 1.45 9.62 2.31
C ALA A 166 2.27 10.91 2.17
N TRP A 167 1.66 12.03 2.53
CA TRP A 167 2.26 13.37 2.41
C TRP A 167 2.86 13.85 3.71
N ARG A 168 4.02 14.53 3.62
CA ARG A 168 4.67 15.16 4.77
C ARG A 168 5.37 16.45 4.35
N SER A 169 5.24 17.50 5.18
CA SER A 169 6.05 18.72 5.08
C SER A 169 7.27 18.60 6.00
N SER A 170 8.43 19.10 5.56
CA SER A 170 9.62 19.23 6.41
C SER A 170 9.48 20.37 7.43
N ASN A 171 8.61 21.36 7.14
CA ASN A 171 8.32 22.47 8.04
C ASN A 171 6.88 22.97 7.82
N SER A 172 5.99 22.57 8.72
CA SER A 172 4.57 22.96 8.67
C SER A 172 4.29 24.40 9.07
N LYS A 173 5.26 25.09 9.67
CA LYS A 173 5.17 26.54 9.94
C LYS A 173 5.34 27.35 8.64
N ILE A 174 6.06 26.81 7.65
CA ILE A 174 6.28 27.45 6.33
C ILE A 174 5.22 26.99 5.34
N VAL A 175 5.03 25.66 5.18
CA VAL A 175 4.07 25.06 4.25
C VAL A 175 3.39 23.86 4.90
N THR A 176 2.08 23.85 4.92
CA THR A 176 1.31 22.64 5.29
C THR A 176 0.96 21.80 4.06
N VAL A 177 0.70 20.52 4.26
CA VAL A 177 0.14 19.61 3.23
C VAL A 177 -0.94 18.74 3.84
N ASN A 178 -2.05 18.55 3.12
CA ASN A 178 -3.14 17.66 3.54
C ASN A 178 -3.03 16.27 2.87
N LYS A 179 -3.92 15.34 3.26
CA LYS A 179 -3.97 13.96 2.72
C LYS A 179 -4.19 13.91 1.20
N LYS A 180 -4.79 14.94 0.58
CA LYS A 180 -5.03 15.04 -0.86
C LYS A 180 -3.88 15.69 -1.64
N GLY A 181 -2.75 16.04 -0.96
CA GLY A 181 -1.59 16.68 -1.57
C GLY A 181 -1.75 18.20 -1.77
N ARG A 182 -2.82 18.82 -1.26
CA ARG A 182 -2.96 20.28 -1.28
C ARG A 182 -2.00 20.88 -0.26
N ILE A 183 -1.07 21.68 -0.76
CA ILE A 183 -0.14 22.48 0.05
C ILE A 183 -0.71 23.88 0.23
N THR A 184 -0.43 24.47 1.38
CA THR A 184 -0.79 25.88 1.70
C THR A 184 0.42 26.58 2.25
N ALA A 185 0.83 27.69 1.62
CA ALA A 185 1.92 28.54 2.03
C ALA A 185 1.50 29.38 3.23
N LYS A 186 2.27 29.34 4.34
CA LYS A 186 1.95 30.07 5.58
C LYS A 186 2.90 31.24 5.81
N LYS A 187 4.21 30.97 5.89
CA LYS A 187 5.25 31.93 6.22
C LYS A 187 6.36 31.89 5.18
N ALA A 188 6.99 33.02 4.91
CA ALA A 188 8.16 33.10 4.03
C ALA A 188 9.26 32.12 4.44
N GLY A 189 9.88 31.48 3.46
CA GLY A 189 10.92 30.47 3.66
C GLY A 189 10.80 29.31 2.68
N THR A 190 11.59 28.27 2.89
CA THR A 190 11.61 27.08 2.04
C THR A 190 11.27 25.82 2.86
N ALA A 191 10.40 24.97 2.32
CA ALA A 191 10.09 23.68 2.88
C ALA A 191 10.08 22.59 1.79
N LYS A 192 10.44 21.36 2.14
CA LYS A 192 10.34 20.18 1.28
C LYS A 192 9.05 19.43 1.57
N ILE A 193 8.23 19.20 0.54
CA ILE A 193 7.05 18.36 0.61
C ILE A 193 7.42 16.99 0.06
N THR A 194 7.22 15.96 0.86
CA THR A 194 7.53 14.57 0.50
C THR A 194 6.26 13.77 0.36
N ALA A 195 6.09 13.11 -0.80
CA ALA A 195 5.10 12.06 -1.02
C ALA A 195 5.78 10.70 -0.92
N ARG A 196 5.21 9.76 -0.14
CA ARG A 196 5.67 8.37 -0.05
C ARG A 196 4.62 7.45 -0.64
N LEU A 197 5.05 6.60 -1.58
CA LEU A 197 4.18 5.62 -2.23
C LEU A 197 4.97 4.36 -2.54
N GLY A 198 4.54 3.20 -2.04
CA GLY A 198 5.18 1.90 -2.31
C GLY A 198 6.68 1.87 -1.99
N GLY A 199 7.11 2.58 -0.93
CA GLY A 199 8.52 2.69 -0.54
C GLY A 199 9.32 3.78 -1.27
N LYS A 200 8.83 4.31 -2.41
CA LYS A 200 9.47 5.42 -3.14
C LYS A 200 9.11 6.76 -2.51
N LYS A 201 10.08 7.67 -2.47
CA LYS A 201 9.91 9.07 -2.05
C LYS A 201 9.93 9.97 -3.29
N PHE A 202 9.00 10.92 -3.32
CA PHE A 202 8.93 12.00 -4.31
C PHE A 202 9.02 13.30 -3.53
N VAL A 203 9.87 14.23 -3.94
CA VAL A 203 10.12 15.45 -3.20
C VAL A 203 9.85 16.67 -4.09
N CYS A 204 9.11 17.63 -3.54
CA CYS A 204 8.93 18.95 -4.11
C CYS A 204 9.50 20.00 -3.15
N THR A 205 10.33 20.89 -3.65
CA THR A 205 10.82 22.07 -2.89
C THR A 205 9.83 23.20 -3.10
N VAL A 206 9.28 23.72 -2.00
CA VAL A 206 8.33 24.83 -2.01
C VAL A 206 8.99 26.06 -1.37
N THR A 207 9.10 27.13 -2.14
CA THR A 207 9.59 28.44 -1.66
C THR A 207 8.40 29.37 -1.48
N VAL A 208 8.24 29.90 -0.28
CA VAL A 208 7.24 30.94 0.01
C VAL A 208 7.94 32.29 0.01
N LYS A 209 7.52 33.18 -0.88
CA LYS A 209 8.09 34.54 -1.01
C LYS A 209 7.82 35.36 0.25
N LYS A 210 8.71 36.25 0.57
CA LYS A 210 8.39 37.34 1.52
C LYS A 210 7.30 38.22 0.91
N ALA A 211 6.32 38.65 1.71
CA ALA A 211 5.39 39.65 1.26
C ALA A 211 6.16 40.94 0.94
N SER A 212 5.79 41.62 -0.16
CA SER A 212 6.42 42.88 -0.52
C SER A 212 6.19 43.93 0.56
N ALA A 213 7.07 44.92 0.66
CA ALA A 213 6.88 46.03 1.60
C ALA A 213 5.54 46.76 1.37
N ALA A 214 5.13 46.90 0.10
CA ALA A 214 3.84 47.49 -0.28
C ALA A 214 2.66 46.63 0.22
N ALA A 215 2.71 45.27 0.03
CA ALA A 215 1.66 44.36 0.54
C ALA A 215 1.59 44.40 2.08
N ASN A 216 2.72 44.49 2.77
CA ASN A 216 2.75 44.59 4.22
C ASN A 216 2.17 45.91 4.70
N LYS A 217 2.47 47.05 4.01
CA LYS A 217 1.91 48.38 4.31
C LYS A 217 0.39 48.37 4.13
N LEU A 218 -0.08 47.78 3.01
CA LEU A 218 -1.51 47.65 2.72
C LEU A 218 -2.22 46.81 3.80
N ALA A 219 -1.67 45.62 4.15
CA ALA A 219 -2.24 44.80 5.21
C ALA A 219 -2.33 45.49 6.57
N LYS A 220 -1.32 46.27 6.93
CA LYS A 220 -1.33 47.11 8.15
C LYS A 220 -2.41 48.20 8.10
N ASN A 221 -2.59 48.84 6.94
CA ASN A 221 -3.63 49.87 6.76
C ASN A 221 -5.02 49.24 6.84
N TYR A 222 -5.25 48.07 6.18
CA TYR A 222 -6.52 47.34 6.32
C TYR A 222 -6.82 46.92 7.77
N ALA A 223 -5.80 46.49 8.53
CA ALA A 223 -5.99 46.15 9.93
C ALA A 223 -6.39 47.34 10.77
N LYS A 224 -5.77 48.54 10.52
CA LYS A 224 -6.14 49.80 11.18
C LYS A 224 -7.59 50.20 10.88
N VAL A 225 -7.97 50.18 9.59
CA VAL A 225 -9.33 50.49 9.15
C VAL A 225 -10.35 49.53 9.77
N ARG A 226 -10.08 48.26 9.74
CA ARG A 226 -10.95 47.24 10.37
C ARG A 226 -11.13 47.48 11.86
N ASN A 227 -10.02 47.71 12.57
CA ASN A 227 -10.06 48.01 14.00
C ASN A 227 -10.85 49.28 14.32
N TYR A 228 -10.72 50.33 13.47
CA TYR A 228 -11.48 51.57 13.59
C TYR A 228 -12.99 51.28 13.37
N ILE A 229 -13.36 50.57 12.30
CA ILE A 229 -14.74 50.13 12.04
C ILE A 229 -15.30 49.30 13.19
N ASN A 230 -14.50 48.37 13.71
CA ASN A 230 -14.95 47.50 14.81
C ASN A 230 -15.20 48.28 16.10
N LYS A 231 -14.45 49.36 16.32
CA LYS A 231 -14.60 50.22 17.51
C LYS A 231 -15.70 51.25 17.36
N ASN A 232 -15.82 51.91 16.19
CA ASN A 232 -16.63 53.10 15.99
C ASN A 232 -17.80 52.90 14.99
N GLY A 233 -17.82 51.81 14.21
CA GLY A 233 -18.85 51.60 13.21
C GLY A 233 -20.23 51.22 13.81
N ARG A 234 -21.27 51.69 13.18
CA ARG A 234 -22.66 51.30 13.48
C ARG A 234 -23.06 50.11 12.65
N TYR A 235 -24.11 49.40 13.07
CA TYR A 235 -24.70 48.31 12.30
C TYR A 235 -25.85 48.85 11.44
N SER A 236 -25.88 48.43 10.17
CA SER A 236 -27.05 48.59 9.29
C SER A 236 -28.14 47.64 9.67
N GLU A 237 -29.34 47.83 9.12
CA GLU A 237 -30.52 46.94 9.37
C GLU A 237 -30.27 45.49 8.94
N ASP A 238 -29.39 45.25 7.96
CA ASP A 238 -28.97 43.93 7.52
C ASP A 238 -27.87 43.29 8.41
N GLY A 239 -27.47 43.96 9.48
CA GLY A 239 -26.45 43.51 10.41
C GLY A 239 -25.00 43.77 9.96
N SER A 240 -24.76 44.40 8.81
CA SER A 240 -23.40 44.85 8.39
C SER A 240 -22.96 46.09 9.15
N LYS A 241 -21.66 46.16 9.49
CA LYS A 241 -21.05 47.28 10.21
C LYS A 241 -20.51 48.30 9.22
N TYR A 242 -20.90 49.55 9.32
CA TYR A 242 -20.47 50.63 8.46
C TYR A 242 -19.98 51.86 9.24
N ILE A 243 -19.31 52.78 8.58
CA ILE A 243 -18.96 54.07 9.07
C ILE A 243 -19.60 55.12 8.17
N GLU A 244 -20.36 56.03 8.73
CA GLU A 244 -20.80 57.22 8.02
C GLU A 244 -19.56 58.13 7.86
N ALA A 245 -19.19 58.41 6.60
CA ALA A 245 -18.21 59.43 6.27
C ALA A 245 -18.98 60.76 6.03
N SER A 246 -18.90 61.68 6.94
CA SER A 246 -19.27 63.05 6.65
C SER A 246 -18.15 63.67 5.79
N ILE A 247 -18.47 64.01 4.55
CA ILE A 247 -17.61 64.87 3.73
C ILE A 247 -18.07 66.29 4.08
N ASP A 248 -17.36 66.94 4.95
CA ASP A 248 -17.49 68.39 5.10
C ASP A 248 -16.89 69.02 3.85
N ALA A 249 -17.73 69.57 3.00
CA ALA A 249 -17.33 70.38 1.86
C ALA A 249 -17.02 71.79 2.40
N ASP A 250 -15.73 72.07 2.50
CA ASP A 250 -15.22 73.47 2.59
C ASP A 250 -15.10 74.07 1.17
#